data_e839388ef4008817766002fe6766e1bd
#
_entry.id   e839388ef4008817766002fe6766e1bd
#
_cell.length_a   1.000
_cell.length_b   1.000
_cell.length_c   1.000
_cell.angle_alpha   90.00
_cell.angle_beta   90.00
_cell.angle_gamma   90.00
#
_symmetry.space_group_name_H-M   'P 1'
#
loop_
_entity.id
_entity.type
_entity.pdbx_description
1 polymer ?
#
loop_
_entity_poly.entity_id
_entity_poly.type
_entity_poly.pdbx_seq_one_letter_code
_entity_poly.pdbx_strand_id
1 'polypeptide(L)'
;MLPHQEVYREGMRCFTAAHRRLEWLAVRVLLYTLSGEEKEIAYHPSGKPYLADDSASLSISHTKGYVAVVLGLPGREVGVDIEQYGERVRKVAHKFMREDEQPSVFRGTDTWSLLLHWSAKETMFKCLN
;
A
#
# COMPACT_ATOMS: atom_id res chain seq x y z
N MET A 1 -20.05 -14.26 -1.68
CA MET A 1 -19.78 -13.24 -0.67
C MET A 1 -18.94 -13.83 0.46
N LEU A 2 -18.04 -13.03 1.02
CA LEU A 2 -17.17 -13.49 2.10
C LEU A 2 -17.96 -13.80 3.37
N PRO A 3 -17.62 -14.88 4.11
CA PRO A 3 -18.09 -15.03 5.47
C PRO A 3 -17.62 -13.87 6.36
N HIS A 4 -18.12 -13.80 7.59
CA HIS A 4 -17.81 -12.72 8.54
C HIS A 4 -18.24 -11.32 8.09
N GLN A 5 -19.35 -11.20 7.39
CA GLN A 5 -19.89 -9.91 6.92
C GLN A 5 -20.04 -8.88 8.04
N GLU A 6 -20.42 -9.32 9.22
CA GLU A 6 -20.59 -8.43 10.37
C GLU A 6 -19.27 -7.77 10.78
N VAL A 7 -18.17 -8.53 10.75
CA VAL A 7 -16.82 -7.99 11.06
C VAL A 7 -16.44 -6.93 10.05
N TYR A 8 -16.70 -7.17 8.77
CA TYR A 8 -16.39 -6.22 7.71
C TYR A 8 -17.23 -4.95 7.80
N ARG A 9 -18.50 -5.07 8.12
CA ARG A 9 -19.39 -3.92 8.34
C ARG A 9 -18.90 -3.06 9.51
N GLU A 10 -18.51 -3.69 10.60
CA GLU A 10 -17.95 -3.01 11.76
C GLU A 10 -16.68 -2.23 11.38
N GLY A 11 -15.76 -2.86 10.65
CA GLY A 11 -14.53 -2.20 10.18
C GLY A 11 -14.83 -1.00 9.27
N MET A 12 -15.79 -1.14 8.37
CA MET A 12 -16.16 -0.06 7.45
C MET A 12 -16.78 1.15 8.14
N ARG A 13 -17.42 0.96 9.28
CA ARG A 13 -18.01 2.07 10.05
C ARG A 13 -16.97 3.06 10.56
N CYS A 14 -15.72 2.65 10.67
CA CYS A 14 -14.63 3.52 11.09
C CYS A 14 -14.29 4.60 10.06
N PHE A 15 -14.76 4.45 8.83
CA PHE A 15 -14.44 5.37 7.73
C PHE A 15 -15.67 6.14 7.28
N THR A 16 -15.53 7.46 7.15
CA THR A 16 -16.61 8.34 6.68
C THR A 16 -16.66 8.44 5.15
N ALA A 17 -15.50 8.36 4.49
CA ALA A 17 -15.41 8.48 3.04
C ALA A 17 -15.69 7.14 2.36
N ALA A 18 -16.57 7.14 1.35
CA ALA A 18 -16.95 5.92 0.64
C ALA A 18 -15.76 5.21 -0.02
N HIS A 19 -14.82 5.97 -0.62
CA HIS A 19 -13.66 5.38 -1.26
C HIS A 19 -12.74 4.65 -0.27
N ARG A 20 -12.63 5.15 0.97
CA ARG A 20 -11.86 4.49 2.03
C ARG A 20 -12.49 3.18 2.46
N ARG A 21 -13.82 3.13 2.53
CA ARG A 21 -14.55 1.90 2.83
C ARG A 21 -14.32 0.86 1.76
N LEU A 22 -14.36 1.27 0.50
CA LEU A 22 -14.12 0.36 -0.63
C LEU A 22 -12.68 -0.16 -0.62
N GLU A 23 -11.71 0.71 -0.37
CA GLU A 23 -10.30 0.31 -0.26
C GLU A 23 -10.09 -0.70 0.87
N TRP A 24 -10.66 -0.43 2.03
CA TRP A 24 -10.58 -1.31 3.19
C TRP A 24 -11.13 -2.71 2.88
N LEU A 25 -12.31 -2.76 2.25
CA LEU A 25 -12.94 -4.01 1.87
C LEU A 25 -12.18 -4.73 0.75
N ALA A 26 -11.72 -3.99 -0.26
CA ALA A 26 -10.98 -4.55 -1.38
C ALA A 26 -9.69 -5.26 -0.92
N VAL A 27 -8.99 -4.70 0.06
CA VAL A 27 -7.80 -5.33 0.64
C VAL A 27 -8.14 -6.69 1.22
N ARG A 28 -9.27 -6.80 1.96
CA ARG A 28 -9.70 -8.06 2.56
C ARG A 28 -10.10 -9.10 1.52
N VAL A 29 -10.77 -8.65 0.45
CA VAL A 29 -11.14 -9.53 -0.66
C VAL A 29 -9.91 -10.06 -1.39
N LEU A 30 -8.94 -9.19 -1.67
CA LEU A 30 -7.68 -9.59 -2.29
C LEU A 30 -6.92 -10.59 -1.42
N LEU A 31 -6.85 -10.32 -0.14
CA LEU A 31 -6.16 -11.20 0.81
C LEU A 31 -6.81 -12.58 0.85
N TYR A 32 -8.14 -12.63 0.87
CA TYR A 32 -8.87 -13.88 0.78
C TYR A 32 -8.56 -14.62 -0.52
N THR A 33 -8.57 -13.91 -1.64
CA THR A 33 -8.29 -14.49 -2.96
C THR A 33 -6.89 -15.08 -3.03
N LEU A 34 -5.89 -14.38 -2.47
CA LEU A 34 -4.50 -14.83 -2.49
C LEU A 34 -4.23 -15.99 -1.53
N SER A 35 -4.79 -15.96 -0.35
CA SER A 35 -4.50 -16.94 0.70
C SER A 35 -5.46 -18.13 0.72
N GLY A 36 -6.64 -17.99 0.13
CA GLY A 36 -7.69 -18.99 0.18
C GLY A 36 -8.46 -19.03 1.49
N GLU A 37 -8.13 -18.16 2.43
CA GLU A 37 -8.76 -18.10 3.76
C GLU A 37 -9.01 -16.66 4.16
N GLU A 38 -9.97 -16.44 5.05
CA GLU A 38 -10.11 -15.14 5.67
C GLU A 38 -8.99 -14.95 6.69
N LYS A 39 -8.28 -13.81 6.56
CA LYS A 39 -7.16 -13.47 7.44
C LYS A 39 -7.48 -12.17 8.16
N GLU A 40 -7.16 -12.14 9.43
CA GLU A 40 -7.26 -10.92 10.22
C GLU A 40 -5.98 -10.10 10.02
N ILE A 41 -6.16 -8.81 9.72
CA ILE A 41 -5.06 -7.87 9.63
C ILE A 41 -4.98 -7.09 10.93
N ALA A 42 -3.83 -7.13 11.57
CA ALA A 42 -3.52 -6.33 12.74
C ALA A 42 -2.52 -5.23 12.34
N TYR A 43 -2.28 -4.28 13.23
CA TYR A 43 -1.41 -3.16 12.96
C TYR A 43 -0.44 -2.95 14.11
N HIS A 44 0.83 -2.74 13.76
CA HIS A 44 1.84 -2.31 14.72
C HIS A 44 1.54 -0.87 15.19
N PRO A 45 2.12 -0.43 16.31
CA PRO A 45 1.98 0.96 16.75
C PRO A 45 2.40 1.98 15.69
N SER A 46 3.31 1.62 14.79
CA SER A 46 3.75 2.45 13.66
C SER A 46 2.69 2.59 12.57
N GLY A 47 1.62 1.77 12.62
CA GLY A 47 0.61 1.69 11.56
C GLY A 47 0.88 0.63 10.51
N LYS A 48 2.01 -0.06 10.59
CA LYS A 48 2.36 -1.12 9.63
C LYS A 48 1.44 -2.32 9.81
N PRO A 49 0.77 -2.79 8.73
CA PRO A 49 -0.11 -3.95 8.82
C PRO A 49 0.68 -5.26 8.88
N TYR A 50 0.10 -6.25 9.54
CA TYR A 50 0.61 -7.61 9.55
C TYR A 50 -0.55 -8.58 9.72
N LEU A 51 -0.34 -9.85 9.34
CA LEU A 51 -1.34 -10.89 9.57
C LEU A 51 -1.29 -11.35 11.02
N ALA A 52 -2.43 -11.36 11.67
CA ALA A 52 -2.53 -11.73 13.09
C ALA A 52 -2.03 -13.15 13.37
N ASP A 53 -2.15 -14.05 12.39
CA ASP A 53 -1.70 -15.45 12.51
C ASP A 53 -0.25 -15.69 12.09
N ASP A 54 0.46 -14.64 11.66
CA ASP A 54 1.86 -14.71 11.21
C ASP A 54 2.13 -15.72 10.08
N SER A 55 1.12 -16.10 9.32
CA SER A 55 1.25 -17.10 8.26
C SER A 55 2.03 -16.62 7.04
N ALA A 56 2.15 -15.32 6.87
CA ALA A 56 2.87 -14.69 5.77
C ALA A 56 3.24 -13.27 6.15
N SER A 57 4.23 -12.71 5.47
CA SER A 57 4.52 -11.28 5.55
C SER A 57 3.55 -10.53 4.63
N LEU A 58 3.19 -9.31 5.01
CA LEU A 58 2.16 -8.52 4.34
C LEU A 58 2.64 -7.11 4.08
N SER A 59 2.34 -6.59 2.91
CA SER A 59 2.42 -5.16 2.63
C SER A 59 1.22 -4.74 1.80
N ILE A 60 0.72 -3.53 2.08
CA ILE A 60 -0.47 -2.99 1.45
C ILE A 60 -0.17 -1.58 0.97
N SER A 61 -0.63 -1.24 -0.21
CA SER A 61 -0.61 0.12 -0.71
C SER A 61 -1.91 0.44 -1.41
N HIS A 62 -2.31 1.68 -1.35
CA HIS A 62 -3.50 2.15 -2.04
C HIS A 62 -3.29 3.55 -2.58
N THR A 63 -3.91 3.81 -3.71
CA THR A 63 -4.06 5.14 -4.27
C THR A 63 -5.51 5.23 -4.75
N LYS A 64 -5.95 6.41 -5.11
CA LYS A 64 -7.35 6.64 -5.47
C LYS A 64 -7.82 5.66 -6.56
N GLY A 65 -8.75 4.77 -6.20
CA GLY A 65 -9.34 3.79 -7.12
C GLY A 65 -8.55 2.49 -7.25
N TYR A 66 -7.42 2.34 -6.56
CA TYR A 66 -6.58 1.14 -6.67
C TYR A 66 -6.05 0.70 -5.31
N VAL A 67 -5.94 -0.61 -5.13
CA VAL A 67 -5.26 -1.21 -3.98
C VAL A 67 -4.28 -2.26 -4.47
N ALA A 68 -3.20 -2.45 -3.74
CA ALA A 68 -2.21 -3.48 -4.00
C ALA A 68 -1.88 -4.20 -2.70
N VAL A 69 -1.81 -5.51 -2.77
CA VAL A 69 -1.48 -6.37 -1.63
C VAL A 69 -0.39 -7.33 -2.06
N VAL A 70 0.66 -7.44 -1.25
CA VAL A 70 1.70 -8.45 -1.46
C VAL A 70 1.83 -9.32 -0.22
N LEU A 71 1.95 -10.62 -0.46
CA LEU A 71 2.25 -11.61 0.57
C LEU A 71 3.63 -12.21 0.29
N GLY A 72 4.43 -12.30 1.32
CA GLY A 72 5.75 -12.93 1.25
C GLY A 72 5.85 -14.10 2.22
N LEU A 73 6.95 -14.82 2.15
CA LEU A 73 7.23 -15.90 3.09
C LEU A 73 7.29 -15.37 4.51
N PRO A 74 6.83 -16.16 5.51
CA PRO A 74 6.89 -15.72 6.89
C PRO A 74 8.32 -15.34 7.30
N GLY A 75 8.46 -14.24 8.03
CA GLY A 75 9.75 -13.76 8.49
C GLY A 75 10.55 -12.98 7.45
N ARG A 76 10.08 -12.88 6.21
CA ARG A 76 10.74 -12.08 5.17
C ARG A 76 10.08 -10.72 5.04
N GLU A 77 10.89 -9.69 4.92
CA GLU A 77 10.39 -8.33 4.71
C GLU A 77 9.86 -8.18 3.29
N VAL A 78 8.68 -7.57 3.17
CA VAL A 78 8.07 -7.26 1.87
C VAL A 78 7.56 -5.83 1.87
N GLY A 79 7.49 -5.24 0.69
CA GLY A 79 6.94 -3.91 0.53
C GLY A 79 6.33 -3.75 -0.86
N VAL A 80 5.28 -2.98 -0.93
CA VAL A 80 4.62 -2.60 -2.18
C VAL A 80 4.19 -1.15 -2.10
N ASP A 81 4.32 -0.46 -3.22
CA ASP A 81 3.80 0.88 -3.37
C ASP A 81 3.13 1.01 -4.73
N ILE A 82 1.94 1.61 -4.74
CA ILE A 82 1.20 1.90 -5.95
C ILE A 82 0.94 3.40 -6.02
N GLU A 83 1.27 3.99 -7.15
CA GLU A 83 1.15 5.41 -7.36
C GLU A 83 0.39 5.69 -8.66
N GLN A 84 -0.31 6.79 -8.68
CA GLN A 84 -1.00 7.28 -9.87
C GLN A 84 -0.13 8.35 -10.53
N TYR A 85 0.07 8.25 -11.83
CA TYR A 85 0.81 9.27 -12.56
C TYR A 85 0.12 10.65 -12.42
N GLY A 86 0.92 11.67 -12.15
CA GLY A 86 0.41 13.04 -12.06
C GLY A 86 1.51 14.02 -11.67
N GLU A 87 1.21 15.29 -11.77
CA GLU A 87 2.17 16.38 -11.52
C GLU A 87 2.40 16.67 -10.03
N ARG A 88 1.58 16.10 -9.14
CA ARG A 88 1.67 16.35 -7.70
C ARG A 88 3.05 16.00 -7.13
N VAL A 89 3.67 14.95 -7.67
CA VAL A 89 4.99 14.49 -7.21
C VAL A 89 6.05 15.59 -7.37
N ARG A 90 5.93 16.42 -8.40
CA ARG A 90 6.88 17.51 -8.65
C ARG A 90 6.84 18.57 -7.55
N LYS A 91 5.68 18.83 -7.00
CA LYS A 91 5.49 19.83 -5.94
C LYS A 91 6.13 19.42 -4.61
N VAL A 92 6.29 18.12 -4.39
CA VAL A 92 6.84 17.58 -3.14
C VAL A 92 8.20 16.94 -3.33
N ALA A 93 8.79 17.04 -4.52
CA ALA A 93 10.08 16.40 -4.86
C ALA A 93 11.19 16.76 -3.87
N HIS A 94 11.21 18.01 -3.41
CA HIS A 94 12.22 18.49 -2.44
C HIS A 94 12.17 17.74 -1.10
N LYS A 95 11.08 17.03 -0.81
CA LYS A 95 10.92 16.29 0.45
C LYS A 95 11.56 14.90 0.40
N PHE A 96 11.78 14.35 -0.80
CA PHE A 96 12.31 12.99 -0.93
C PHE A 96 13.53 12.86 -1.83
N MET A 97 13.81 13.86 -2.67
CA MET A 97 14.99 13.85 -3.54
C MET A 97 16.18 14.47 -2.80
N ARG A 98 17.30 13.75 -2.80
CA ARG A 98 18.56 14.28 -2.26
C ARG A 98 19.19 15.21 -3.31
N GLU A 99 20.09 16.09 -2.86
CA GLU A 99 20.80 17.04 -3.76
C GLU A 99 21.64 16.33 -4.82
N ASP A 100 22.15 15.13 -4.51
CA ASP A 100 22.97 14.34 -5.43
C ASP A 100 22.13 13.47 -6.37
N GLU A 101 20.82 13.47 -6.23
CA GLU A 101 19.92 12.72 -7.10
C GLU A 101 19.37 13.61 -8.21
N GLN A 102 19.49 13.14 -9.44
CA GLN A 102 19.00 13.86 -10.61
C GLN A 102 17.90 13.06 -11.30
N PRO A 103 16.70 13.65 -11.46
CA PRO A 103 15.64 12.94 -12.17
C PRO A 103 15.98 12.85 -13.66
N SER A 104 15.66 11.72 -14.26
CA SER A 104 15.80 11.50 -15.70
C SER A 104 14.61 12.07 -16.44
N VAL A 105 14.82 12.43 -17.70
CA VAL A 105 13.73 12.88 -18.57
C VAL A 105 13.27 11.70 -19.42
N PHE A 106 11.95 11.47 -19.45
CA PHE A 106 11.29 10.46 -20.25
C PHE A 106 10.04 11.08 -20.86
N ARG A 107 9.89 10.94 -22.17
CA ARG A 107 8.78 11.53 -22.93
C ARG A 107 8.58 13.03 -22.65
N GLY A 108 9.72 13.77 -22.58
CA GLY A 108 9.70 15.22 -22.41
C GLY A 108 9.45 15.72 -21.00
N THR A 109 9.40 14.84 -19.98
CA THR A 109 9.15 15.24 -18.59
C THR A 109 9.98 14.41 -17.62
N ASP A 110 10.29 14.99 -16.48
CA ASP A 110 10.95 14.30 -15.36
C ASP A 110 9.92 13.66 -14.38
N THR A 111 8.64 13.84 -14.62
CA THR A 111 7.58 13.36 -13.71
C THR A 111 7.65 11.87 -13.47
N TRP A 112 7.89 11.07 -14.52
CA TRP A 112 8.02 9.61 -14.37
C TRP A 112 9.18 9.24 -13.45
N SER A 113 10.33 9.90 -13.64
CA SER A 113 11.50 9.63 -12.80
C SER A 113 11.26 10.01 -11.35
N LEU A 114 10.67 11.18 -11.11
CA LEU A 114 10.34 11.61 -9.76
C LEU A 114 9.37 10.66 -9.09
N LEU A 115 8.37 10.18 -9.83
CA LEU A 115 7.37 9.25 -9.31
C LEU A 115 8.01 7.90 -8.95
N LEU A 116 8.92 7.41 -9.79
CA LEU A 116 9.65 6.17 -9.51
C LEU A 116 10.58 6.31 -8.29
N HIS A 117 11.26 7.44 -8.13
CA HIS A 117 12.05 7.72 -6.93
C HIS A 117 11.18 7.68 -5.68
N TRP A 118 10.04 8.35 -5.72
CA TRP A 118 9.08 8.36 -4.62
C TRP A 118 8.60 6.96 -4.29
N SER A 119 8.12 6.23 -5.30
CA SER A 119 7.55 4.90 -5.14
C SER A 119 8.59 3.90 -4.61
N ALA A 120 9.81 3.96 -5.13
CA ALA A 120 10.90 3.09 -4.64
C ALA A 120 11.23 3.37 -3.18
N LYS A 121 11.29 4.64 -2.78
CA LYS A 121 11.58 5.02 -1.39
C LYS A 121 10.45 4.61 -0.45
N GLU A 122 9.20 4.77 -0.87
CA GLU A 122 8.04 4.31 -0.10
C GLU A 122 8.06 2.80 0.07
N THR A 123 8.38 2.06 -0.99
CA THR A 123 8.48 0.60 -0.95
C THR A 123 9.55 0.16 0.04
N MET A 124 10.74 0.77 -0.02
CA MET A 124 11.82 0.46 0.91
C MET A 124 11.44 0.80 2.36
N PHE A 125 10.79 1.91 2.57
CA PHE A 125 10.33 2.31 3.90
C PHE A 125 9.38 1.25 4.47
N LYS A 126 8.44 0.77 3.67
CA LYS A 126 7.49 -0.27 4.08
C LYS A 126 8.19 -1.61 4.37
N CYS A 127 9.22 -1.93 3.60
CA CYS A 127 10.01 -3.14 3.84
C CYS A 127 10.78 -3.09 5.15
N LEU A 128 11.39 -1.94 5.46
CA LEU A 128 12.36 -1.81 6.55
C LEU A 128 11.75 -1.41 7.89
N ASN A 129 10.52 -0.96 7.88
CA ASN A 129 9.79 -0.61 9.10
C ASN A 129 8.73 -1.68 9.49
#